data_8f896c4c1d037422199d3076b060d50d
#
_entry.id   8f896c4c1d037422199d3076b060d50d
#
_cell.length_a   1.000
_cell.length_b   1.000
_cell.length_c   1.000
_cell.angle_alpha   90.00
_cell.angle_beta   90.00
_cell.angle_gamma   90.00
#
_symmetry.space_group_name_H-M   'P 1'
#
loop_
_entity.id
_entity.type
_entity.pdbx_description
1 polymer ?
#
loop_
_entity_poly.entity_id
_entity_poly.type
_entity_poly.pdbx_seq_one_letter_code
_entity_poly.pdbx_strand_id
1 'polypeptide(L)'
;VGGLPAYLLPGFANSRWRGMVERSALALKLLTFEPTGAIVAAPTCSLPEELGGERNWDYRYTWIRDAAFTIYGLLRVGFTEEAAQFMHWLEARCHELEPDGSLQIMYGIDGRHALTEESLGHLEGYRGSSPVRIGNGAYNQLQLDIYGELMDSVYLYNKYGSPISHDLCNHLRRLINWV
;
A
#
# COMPACT_ATOMS: atom_id res chain seq x y z
N VAL A 1 21.22 -13.45 -0.78
CA VAL A 1 20.05 -12.84 -0.15
C VAL A 1 20.29 -13.01 1.35
N GLY A 2 20.89 -11.99 1.99
CA GLY A 2 21.16 -11.98 3.42
C GLY A 2 19.85 -12.04 4.20
N GLY A 3 19.83 -12.83 5.29
CA GLY A 3 18.70 -12.82 6.23
C GLY A 3 18.51 -11.44 6.85
N LEU A 4 17.32 -11.17 7.40
CA LEU A 4 17.02 -9.92 8.08
C LEU A 4 18.05 -9.68 9.19
N PRO A 5 18.56 -8.45 9.37
CA PRO A 5 19.46 -8.11 10.43
C PRO A 5 18.88 -8.47 11.80
N ALA A 6 19.67 -9.08 12.68
CA ALA A 6 19.18 -9.59 13.97
C ALA A 6 18.59 -8.50 14.90
N TYR A 7 18.94 -7.22 14.66
CA TYR A 7 18.42 -6.10 15.44
C TYR A 7 16.98 -5.68 15.04
N LEU A 8 16.49 -6.11 13.87
CA LEU A 8 15.14 -5.76 13.41
C LEU A 8 14.03 -6.56 14.08
N LEU A 9 14.36 -7.68 14.74
CA LEU A 9 13.36 -8.57 15.31
C LEU A 9 13.67 -8.97 16.78
N PRO A 10 14.11 -8.07 17.69
CA PRO A 10 14.56 -8.47 19.02
C PRO A 10 13.46 -9.20 19.81
N GLY A 11 12.20 -8.82 19.67
CA GLY A 11 11.06 -9.47 20.34
C GLY A 11 10.72 -10.86 19.80
N PHE A 12 11.20 -11.23 18.62
CA PHE A 12 10.90 -12.51 17.95
C PHE A 12 12.08 -13.47 17.87
N ALA A 13 13.28 -13.03 18.30
CA ALA A 13 14.52 -13.79 18.12
C ALA A 13 14.43 -15.24 18.64
N ASN A 14 13.72 -15.45 19.75
CA ASN A 14 13.51 -16.76 20.40
C ASN A 14 12.07 -17.27 20.26
N SER A 15 11.25 -16.66 19.40
CA SER A 15 9.87 -17.08 19.19
C SER A 15 9.79 -18.29 18.27
N ARG A 16 8.87 -19.22 18.58
CA ARG A 16 8.51 -20.32 17.66
C ARG A 16 8.00 -19.82 16.28
N TRP A 17 7.58 -18.56 16.21
CA TRP A 17 7.05 -17.92 15.00
C TRP A 17 8.10 -17.16 14.21
N ARG A 18 9.36 -17.15 14.65
CA ARG A 18 10.44 -16.36 14.04
C ARG A 18 10.49 -16.51 12.52
N GLY A 19 10.53 -17.74 12.01
CA GLY A 19 10.61 -17.98 10.57
C GLY A 19 9.42 -17.45 9.78
N MET A 20 8.21 -17.50 10.37
CA MET A 20 7.01 -16.93 9.75
C MET A 20 7.06 -15.40 9.73
N VAL A 21 7.49 -14.76 10.82
CA VAL A 21 7.65 -13.30 10.92
C VAL A 21 8.70 -12.80 9.93
N GLU A 22 9.86 -13.44 9.87
CA GLU A 22 10.92 -13.12 8.89
C GLU A 22 10.40 -13.23 7.45
N ARG A 23 9.65 -14.29 7.14
CA ARG A 23 9.07 -14.51 5.81
C ARG A 23 8.03 -13.44 5.48
N SER A 24 7.16 -13.11 6.41
CA SER A 24 6.15 -12.05 6.26
C SER A 24 6.80 -10.68 6.05
N ALA A 25 7.81 -10.35 6.84
CA ALA A 25 8.57 -9.10 6.69
C ALA A 25 9.24 -8.98 5.31
N LEU A 26 9.83 -10.08 4.82
CA LEU A 26 10.41 -10.12 3.45
C LEU A 26 9.32 -9.95 2.38
N ALA A 27 8.15 -10.56 2.55
CA ALA A 27 7.03 -10.39 1.63
C ALA A 27 6.55 -8.94 1.59
N LEU A 28 6.35 -8.29 2.75
CA LEU A 28 5.96 -6.88 2.81
C LEU A 28 7.03 -5.97 2.19
N LYS A 29 8.31 -6.26 2.44
CA LYS A 29 9.40 -5.50 1.83
C LYS A 29 9.44 -5.63 0.30
N LEU A 30 9.10 -6.80 -0.25
CA LEU A 30 9.00 -7.01 -1.70
C LEU A 30 7.84 -6.24 -2.35
N LEU A 31 6.84 -5.81 -1.59
CA LEU A 31 5.74 -4.97 -2.08
C LEU A 31 6.13 -3.49 -2.16
N THR A 32 7.24 -3.09 -1.53
CA THR A 32 7.72 -1.71 -1.55
C THR A 32 8.52 -1.45 -2.82
N PHE A 33 8.08 -0.46 -3.60
CA PHE A 33 8.81 0.03 -4.77
C PHE A 33 9.83 1.08 -4.33
N GLU A 34 11.06 0.67 -4.11
CA GLU A 34 12.14 1.47 -3.54
C GLU A 34 12.35 2.83 -4.21
N PRO A 35 12.28 2.97 -5.56
CA PRO A 35 12.52 4.28 -6.20
C PRO A 35 11.54 5.40 -5.80
N THR A 36 10.33 5.06 -5.36
CA THR A 36 9.32 6.07 -4.96
C THR A 36 8.84 5.93 -3.52
N GLY A 37 9.06 4.78 -2.90
CA GLY A 37 8.50 4.44 -1.60
C GLY A 37 7.04 3.94 -1.65
N ALA A 38 6.43 3.84 -2.83
CA ALA A 38 5.09 3.31 -3.00
C ALA A 38 5.02 1.84 -2.55
N ILE A 39 3.89 1.42 -1.98
CA ILE A 39 3.67 0.04 -1.53
C ILE A 39 2.46 -0.52 -2.27
N VAL A 40 2.65 -1.53 -3.12
CA VAL A 40 1.56 -2.16 -3.86
C VAL A 40 0.78 -3.12 -2.96
N ALA A 41 -0.53 -3.26 -3.21
CA ALA A 41 -1.38 -4.17 -2.47
C ALA A 41 -0.98 -5.65 -2.72
N ALA A 42 -0.63 -5.99 -3.96
CA ALA A 42 -0.05 -7.29 -4.30
C ALA A 42 0.77 -7.20 -5.61
N PRO A 43 1.75 -8.10 -5.85
CA PRO A 43 2.52 -8.11 -7.10
C PRO A 43 1.78 -8.83 -8.23
N THR A 44 0.48 -9.10 -8.07
CA THR A 44 -0.33 -9.93 -8.97
C THR A 44 -1.25 -9.10 -9.85
N CYS A 45 -1.46 -9.59 -11.07
CA CYS A 45 -2.35 -9.02 -12.05
C CYS A 45 -3.28 -10.12 -12.59
N SER A 46 -4.58 -9.91 -12.47
CA SER A 46 -5.62 -10.79 -13.01
C SER A 46 -5.56 -12.26 -12.55
N LEU A 47 -5.02 -12.54 -11.38
CA LEU A 47 -5.23 -13.82 -10.74
C LEU A 47 -6.67 -13.90 -10.20
N PRO A 48 -7.38 -15.01 -10.43
CA PRO A 48 -8.78 -15.13 -10.02
C PRO A 48 -8.92 -15.31 -8.50
N GLU A 49 -9.95 -14.69 -7.92
CA GLU A 49 -10.40 -14.98 -6.55
C GLU A 49 -10.96 -16.42 -6.47
N GLU A 50 -11.61 -16.85 -7.54
CA GLU A 50 -12.12 -18.22 -7.72
C GLU A 50 -11.80 -18.71 -9.13
N LEU A 51 -11.31 -19.96 -9.25
CA LEU A 51 -10.99 -20.54 -10.54
C LEU A 51 -12.22 -20.59 -11.47
N GLY A 52 -12.07 -20.03 -12.68
CA GLY A 52 -13.16 -19.87 -13.64
C GLY A 52 -14.06 -18.66 -13.39
N GLY A 53 -13.81 -17.91 -12.33
CA GLY A 53 -14.56 -16.70 -11.97
C GLY A 53 -14.12 -15.45 -12.74
N GLU A 54 -14.90 -14.37 -12.57
CA GLU A 54 -14.73 -13.11 -13.27
C GLU A 54 -13.99 -12.04 -12.46
N ARG A 55 -13.74 -12.30 -11.17
CA ARG A 55 -13.06 -11.37 -10.24
C ARG A 55 -11.56 -11.50 -10.33
N ASN A 56 -11.01 -11.01 -11.45
CA ASN A 56 -9.60 -11.12 -11.80
C ASN A 56 -9.00 -9.72 -11.83
N TRP A 57 -8.67 -9.18 -10.65
CA TRP A 57 -8.29 -7.77 -10.49
C TRP A 57 -6.80 -7.55 -10.62
N ASP A 58 -6.42 -6.34 -11.01
CA ASP A 58 -5.03 -5.87 -10.97
C ASP A 58 -4.76 -5.22 -9.61
N TYR A 59 -3.91 -5.85 -8.80
CA TYR A 59 -3.53 -5.40 -7.46
C TYR A 59 -2.17 -4.71 -7.40
N ARG A 60 -1.52 -4.42 -8.54
CA ARG A 60 -0.19 -3.81 -8.62
C ARG A 60 -0.20 -2.29 -8.38
N TYR A 61 -1.19 -1.80 -7.68
CA TYR A 61 -1.38 -0.39 -7.32
C TYR A 61 -1.23 -0.19 -5.82
N THR A 62 -0.96 1.05 -5.43
CA THR A 62 -0.82 1.46 -4.05
C THR A 62 -2.17 1.90 -3.50
N TRP A 63 -2.87 1.04 -2.80
CA TRP A 63 -4.04 1.41 -1.99
C TRP A 63 -3.60 2.05 -0.70
N ILE A 64 -4.21 3.18 -0.33
CA ILE A 64 -3.89 3.89 0.92
C ILE A 64 -4.13 2.99 2.14
N ARG A 65 -5.25 2.28 2.20
CA ARG A 65 -5.59 1.34 3.29
C ARG A 65 -4.57 0.20 3.41
N ASP A 66 -4.29 -0.48 2.30
CA ASP A 66 -3.40 -1.66 2.28
C ASP A 66 -1.97 -1.26 2.65
N ALA A 67 -1.53 -0.10 2.18
CA ALA A 67 -0.24 0.46 2.54
C ALA A 67 -0.17 0.84 4.03
N ALA A 68 -1.24 1.38 4.62
CA ALA A 68 -1.31 1.70 6.04
C ALA A 68 -1.08 0.45 6.91
N PHE A 69 -1.76 -0.66 6.60
CA PHE A 69 -1.54 -1.94 7.29
C PHE A 69 -0.12 -2.48 7.10
N THR A 70 0.43 -2.33 5.89
CA THR A 70 1.82 -2.73 5.61
C THR A 70 2.81 -1.93 6.44
N ILE A 71 2.64 -0.60 6.53
CA ILE A 71 3.45 0.29 7.38
C ILE A 71 3.38 -0.13 8.84
N TYR A 72 2.18 -0.42 9.36
CA TYR A 72 2.03 -0.96 10.70
C TYR A 72 2.89 -2.22 10.91
N GLY A 73 2.81 -3.18 9.99
CA GLY A 73 3.61 -4.41 10.04
C GLY A 73 5.11 -4.14 10.00
N LEU A 74 5.57 -3.30 9.09
CA LEU A 74 6.98 -2.93 8.92
C LEU A 74 7.54 -2.23 10.16
N LEU A 75 6.82 -1.26 10.72
CA LEU A 75 7.23 -0.57 11.96
C LEU A 75 7.34 -1.53 13.14
N ARG A 76 6.42 -2.51 13.26
CA ARG A 76 6.44 -3.51 14.34
C ARG A 76 7.66 -4.44 14.28
N VAL A 77 8.23 -4.65 13.11
CA VAL A 77 9.43 -5.47 12.92
C VAL A 77 10.71 -4.66 12.73
N GLY A 78 10.64 -3.31 12.84
CA GLY A 78 11.79 -2.42 12.87
C GLY A 78 12.20 -1.83 11.51
N PHE A 79 11.40 -1.98 10.46
CA PHE A 79 11.63 -1.39 9.14
C PHE A 79 11.13 0.06 9.09
N THR A 80 11.85 0.96 9.75
CA THR A 80 11.46 2.38 9.84
C THR A 80 11.80 3.17 8.58
N GLU A 81 12.80 2.74 7.80
CA GLU A 81 13.20 3.40 6.55
C GLU A 81 12.13 3.26 5.47
N GLU A 82 11.56 2.07 5.29
CA GLU A 82 10.47 1.82 4.35
C GLU A 82 9.22 2.64 4.73
N ALA A 83 8.94 2.73 6.03
CA ALA A 83 7.87 3.58 6.53
C ALA A 83 8.11 5.06 6.22
N ALA A 84 9.34 5.55 6.38
CA ALA A 84 9.70 6.93 6.05
C ALA A 84 9.56 7.22 4.54
N GLN A 85 10.03 6.32 3.69
CA GLN A 85 9.90 6.44 2.23
C GLN A 85 8.42 6.51 1.80
N PHE A 86 7.58 5.65 2.38
CA PHE A 86 6.14 5.70 2.10
C PHE A 86 5.50 7.01 2.61
N MET A 87 5.88 7.52 3.79
CA MET A 87 5.36 8.80 4.27
C MET A 87 5.70 9.96 3.33
N HIS A 88 6.90 9.99 2.75
CA HIS A 88 7.27 10.98 1.73
C HIS A 88 6.42 10.83 0.45
N TRP A 89 6.22 9.58 0.01
CA TRP A 89 5.36 9.30 -1.14
C TRP A 89 3.92 9.77 -0.89
N LEU A 90 3.39 9.51 0.30
CA LEU A 90 2.05 9.88 0.73
C LEU A 90 1.89 11.40 0.83
N GLU A 91 2.88 12.10 1.41
CA GLU A 91 2.89 13.56 1.50
C GLU A 91 2.77 14.19 0.12
N ALA A 92 3.48 13.65 -0.89
CA ALA A 92 3.33 14.10 -2.28
C ALA A 92 1.89 13.91 -2.80
N ARG A 93 1.22 12.81 -2.47
CA ARG A 93 -0.21 12.61 -2.85
C ARG A 93 -1.14 13.57 -2.14
N CYS A 94 -0.85 13.93 -0.88
CA CYS A 94 -1.63 14.95 -0.17
C CYS A 94 -1.51 16.37 -0.76
N HIS A 95 -0.50 16.63 -1.60
CA HIS A 95 -0.41 17.86 -2.38
C HIS A 95 -1.27 17.84 -3.66
N GLU A 96 -1.69 16.67 -4.11
CA GLU A 96 -2.38 16.41 -5.38
C GLU A 96 -3.82 15.95 -5.13
N LEU A 97 -4.52 16.54 -4.14
CA LEU A 97 -5.92 16.20 -3.83
C LEU A 97 -6.83 16.43 -5.05
N GLU A 98 -7.92 15.67 -5.10
CA GLU A 98 -8.97 15.87 -6.08
C GLU A 98 -9.56 17.29 -5.96
N PRO A 99 -10.25 17.82 -7.01
CA PRO A 99 -10.81 19.17 -7.01
C PRO A 99 -11.78 19.45 -5.86
N ASP A 100 -12.43 18.41 -5.31
CA ASP A 100 -13.33 18.52 -4.17
C ASP A 100 -12.59 18.45 -2.82
N GLY A 101 -11.27 18.24 -2.84
CA GLY A 101 -10.43 18.10 -1.64
C GLY A 101 -10.29 16.67 -1.13
N SER A 102 -10.87 15.67 -1.81
CA SER A 102 -10.72 14.27 -1.43
C SER A 102 -9.38 13.68 -1.84
N LEU A 103 -8.98 12.62 -1.15
CA LEU A 103 -7.84 11.79 -1.49
C LEU A 103 -8.33 10.58 -2.29
N GLN A 104 -7.68 10.30 -3.42
CA GLN A 104 -7.97 9.09 -4.19
C GLN A 104 -7.59 7.84 -3.40
N ILE A 105 -8.35 6.74 -3.56
CA ILE A 105 -8.14 5.53 -2.74
C ILE A 105 -6.90 4.74 -3.12
N MET A 106 -6.46 4.82 -4.38
CA MET A 106 -5.29 4.11 -4.90
C MET A 106 -4.58 4.89 -6.00
N TYR A 107 -3.30 4.60 -6.20
CA TYR A 107 -2.41 5.26 -7.16
C TYR A 107 -1.49 4.27 -7.83
N GLY A 108 -0.91 4.63 -8.98
CA GLY A 108 0.24 3.92 -9.53
C GLY A 108 1.48 4.06 -8.64
N ILE A 109 2.45 3.18 -8.82
CA ILE A 109 3.75 3.26 -8.10
C ILE A 109 4.53 4.54 -8.42
N ASP A 110 4.25 5.16 -9.56
CA ASP A 110 4.76 6.46 -10.03
C ASP A 110 3.91 7.65 -9.56
N GLY A 111 2.84 7.39 -8.80
CA GLY A 111 1.90 8.39 -8.31
C GLY A 111 0.77 8.74 -9.28
N ARG A 112 0.69 8.13 -10.46
CA ARG A 112 -0.38 8.45 -11.42
C ARG A 112 -1.77 8.14 -10.86
N HIS A 113 -2.73 9.00 -11.20
CA HIS A 113 -4.12 8.93 -10.79
C HIS A 113 -4.99 8.07 -11.72
N ALA A 114 -4.77 8.15 -13.03
CA ALA A 114 -5.57 7.41 -14.02
C ALA A 114 -5.14 5.94 -14.06
N LEU A 115 -6.00 5.06 -13.58
CA LEU A 115 -5.79 3.62 -13.53
C LEU A 115 -6.89 2.88 -14.32
N THR A 116 -7.20 3.39 -15.49
CA THR A 116 -8.29 2.87 -16.34
C THR A 116 -8.20 1.37 -16.52
N GLU A 117 -9.29 0.68 -16.21
CA GLU A 117 -9.37 -0.76 -16.36
C GLU A 117 -9.60 -1.13 -17.84
N GLU A 118 -8.80 -2.07 -18.31
CA GLU A 118 -8.87 -2.60 -19.67
C GLU A 118 -8.90 -4.12 -19.65
N SER A 119 -9.77 -4.73 -20.44
CA SER A 119 -9.82 -6.18 -20.63
C SER A 119 -8.93 -6.61 -21.79
N LEU A 120 -8.07 -7.59 -21.55
CA LEU A 120 -7.14 -8.17 -22.51
C LEU A 120 -7.72 -9.44 -23.10
N GLY A 121 -8.66 -9.30 -24.05
CA GLY A 121 -9.43 -10.41 -24.64
C GLY A 121 -8.60 -11.45 -25.42
N HIS A 122 -7.31 -11.17 -25.67
CA HIS A 122 -6.38 -12.12 -26.31
C HIS A 122 -5.71 -13.09 -25.32
N LEU A 123 -5.95 -12.92 -24.01
CA LEU A 123 -5.43 -13.78 -22.96
C LEU A 123 -6.54 -14.62 -22.34
N GLU A 124 -6.30 -15.93 -22.23
CA GLU A 124 -7.29 -16.87 -21.67
C GLU A 124 -7.45 -16.77 -20.13
N GLY A 125 -6.50 -16.11 -19.45
CA GLY A 125 -6.45 -16.06 -18.00
C GLY A 125 -5.95 -17.35 -17.33
N TYR A 126 -5.67 -17.23 -16.03
CA TYR A 126 -5.18 -18.37 -15.25
C TYR A 126 -6.25 -19.46 -15.17
N ARG A 127 -5.95 -20.64 -15.74
CA ARG A 127 -6.88 -21.79 -15.83
C ARG A 127 -8.24 -21.42 -16.43
N GLY A 128 -8.24 -20.58 -17.47
CA GLY A 128 -9.45 -20.15 -18.16
C GLY A 128 -10.29 -19.13 -17.37
N SER A 129 -9.75 -18.51 -16.34
CA SER A 129 -10.43 -17.47 -15.55
C SER A 129 -10.35 -16.12 -16.26
N SER A 130 -11.42 -15.74 -16.93
CA SER A 130 -11.50 -14.52 -17.73
C SER A 130 -12.55 -13.54 -17.17
N PRO A 131 -12.48 -12.25 -17.52
CA PRO A 131 -11.46 -11.61 -18.36
C PRO A 131 -10.12 -11.39 -17.62
N VAL A 132 -9.04 -11.36 -18.39
CA VAL A 132 -7.76 -10.81 -17.91
C VAL A 132 -7.86 -9.29 -17.99
N ARG A 133 -7.50 -8.59 -16.90
CA ARG A 133 -7.56 -7.13 -16.81
C ARG A 133 -6.22 -6.53 -16.43
N ILE A 134 -5.98 -5.32 -16.93
CA ILE A 134 -4.98 -4.38 -16.41
C ILE A 134 -5.70 -3.10 -16.00
N GLY A 135 -5.11 -2.32 -15.12
CA GLY A 135 -5.85 -1.22 -14.51
C GLY A 135 -6.82 -1.72 -13.42
N ASN A 136 -7.48 -0.80 -12.75
CA ASN A 136 -8.47 -1.14 -11.74
C ASN A 136 -9.52 -0.03 -11.62
N GLY A 137 -10.76 -0.32 -12.04
CA GLY A 137 -11.86 0.64 -12.09
C GLY A 137 -12.31 1.17 -10.72
N ALA A 138 -11.82 0.60 -9.62
CA ALA A 138 -12.12 1.11 -8.29
C ALA A 138 -11.39 2.43 -7.95
N TYR A 139 -10.41 2.87 -8.76
CA TYR A 139 -9.58 4.04 -8.46
C TYR A 139 -10.37 5.35 -8.25
N ASN A 140 -11.55 5.48 -8.84
CA ASN A 140 -12.43 6.64 -8.72
C ASN A 140 -13.58 6.45 -7.70
N GLN A 141 -13.55 5.39 -6.90
CA GLN A 141 -14.54 5.19 -5.85
C GLN A 141 -14.21 6.05 -4.61
N LEU A 142 -15.24 6.45 -3.89
CA LEU A 142 -15.11 7.00 -2.56
C LEU A 142 -15.19 5.88 -1.53
N GLN A 143 -14.10 5.71 -0.77
CA GLN A 143 -14.04 4.77 0.36
C GLN A 143 -13.59 5.53 1.62
N LEU A 144 -14.49 5.73 2.56
CA LEU A 144 -14.25 6.60 3.74
C LEU A 144 -13.25 6.00 4.73
N ASP A 145 -13.08 4.68 4.74
CA ASP A 145 -12.14 3.96 5.60
C ASP A 145 -10.68 4.40 5.38
N ILE A 146 -10.30 4.81 4.17
CA ILE A 146 -8.94 5.25 3.87
C ILE A 146 -8.46 6.41 4.76
N TYR A 147 -9.37 7.30 5.16
CA TYR A 147 -9.01 8.47 5.98
C TYR A 147 -8.62 8.05 7.41
N GLY A 148 -9.37 7.09 7.98
CA GLY A 148 -9.05 6.52 9.29
C GLY A 148 -7.71 5.77 9.27
N GLU A 149 -7.51 4.89 8.29
CA GLU A 149 -6.29 4.11 8.12
C GLU A 149 -5.06 4.99 7.87
N LEU A 150 -5.25 6.06 7.07
CA LEU A 150 -4.24 7.09 6.85
C LEU A 150 -3.82 7.75 8.17
N MET A 151 -4.78 8.21 8.97
CA MET A 151 -4.50 8.89 10.24
C MET A 151 -3.80 7.96 11.23
N ASP A 152 -4.21 6.69 11.30
CA ASP A 152 -3.56 5.70 12.17
C ASP A 152 -2.12 5.43 11.72
N SER A 153 -1.88 5.24 10.43
CA SER A 153 -0.52 5.02 9.90
C SER A 153 0.42 6.19 10.17
N VAL A 154 -0.06 7.43 9.99
CA VAL A 154 0.71 8.63 10.27
C VAL A 154 0.96 8.78 11.78
N TYR A 155 -0.03 8.50 12.62
CA TYR A 155 0.15 8.49 14.07
C TYR A 155 1.22 7.49 14.51
N LEU A 156 1.17 6.27 13.98
CA LEU A 156 2.15 5.23 14.30
C LEU A 156 3.56 5.60 13.81
N TYR A 157 3.67 6.17 12.61
CA TYR A 157 4.94 6.63 12.09
C TYR A 157 5.51 7.78 12.94
N ASN A 158 4.70 8.77 13.32
CA ASN A 158 5.10 9.87 14.18
C ASN A 158 5.55 9.40 15.58
N LYS A 159 4.95 8.29 16.05
CA LYS A 159 5.26 7.71 17.38
C LYS A 159 6.51 6.82 17.38
N TYR A 160 6.74 6.04 16.33
CA TYR A 160 7.77 4.99 16.29
C TYR A 160 8.89 5.26 15.27
N GLY A 161 8.67 6.15 14.33
CA GLY A 161 9.61 6.58 13.31
C GLY A 161 10.16 7.98 13.60
N SER A 162 9.77 8.93 12.76
CA SER A 162 10.22 10.34 12.85
C SER A 162 9.02 11.28 12.92
N PRO A 163 9.17 12.49 13.49
CA PRO A 163 8.12 13.50 13.48
C PRO A 163 7.67 13.83 12.04
N ILE A 164 6.37 13.96 11.84
CA ILE A 164 5.81 14.42 10.56
C ILE A 164 6.10 15.90 10.32
N SER A 165 6.12 16.31 9.05
CA SER A 165 6.27 17.70 8.66
C SER A 165 5.05 18.54 9.07
N HIS A 166 5.25 19.85 9.22
CA HIS A 166 4.15 20.81 9.43
C HIS A 166 3.18 20.80 8.23
N ASP A 167 3.69 20.63 7.02
CA ASP A 167 2.90 20.64 5.80
C ASP A 167 2.01 19.40 5.72
N LEU A 168 2.55 18.21 6.00
CA LEU A 168 1.75 17.00 6.11
C LEU A 168 0.66 17.15 7.17
N CYS A 169 0.96 17.70 8.34
CA CYS A 169 -0.03 17.96 9.39
C CYS A 169 -1.18 18.85 8.89
N ASN A 170 -0.88 19.89 8.11
CA ASN A 170 -1.90 20.77 7.54
C ASN A 170 -2.75 20.08 6.49
N HIS A 171 -2.17 19.22 5.64
CA HIS A 171 -2.92 18.41 4.68
C HIS A 171 -3.86 17.45 5.38
N LEU A 172 -3.39 16.74 6.41
CA LEU A 172 -4.22 15.82 7.20
C LEU A 172 -5.41 16.54 7.86
N ARG A 173 -5.21 17.75 8.37
CA ARG A 173 -6.31 18.58 8.92
C ARG A 173 -7.36 18.93 7.86
N ARG A 174 -6.95 19.20 6.62
CA ARG A 174 -7.90 19.42 5.52
C ARG A 174 -8.69 18.18 5.21
N LEU A 175 -8.03 17.01 5.13
CA LEU A 175 -8.68 15.74 4.90
C LEU A 175 -9.69 15.37 6.00
N ILE A 176 -9.35 15.59 7.27
CA ILE A 176 -10.28 15.37 8.40
C ILE A 176 -11.51 16.29 8.30
N ASN A 177 -11.32 17.53 7.87
CA ASN A 177 -12.44 18.48 7.74
C ASN A 177 -13.31 18.23 6.49
N TRP A 178 -12.79 17.47 5.53
CA TRP A 178 -13.52 17.07 4.32
C TRP A 178 -14.49 15.91 4.59
N VAL A 179 -14.10 14.95 5.44
CA VAL A 179 -14.92 13.79 5.86
C VAL A 179 -16.02 14.22 6.82
#